data_83145bbb9546b2f355a539dba3776fa2
#
_entry.id   83145bbb9546b2f355a539dba3776fa2
#
_cell.length_a   1.000
_cell.length_b   1.000
_cell.length_c   1.000
_cell.angle_alpha   90.00
_cell.angle_beta   90.00
_cell.angle_gamma   90.00
#
_symmetry.space_group_name_H-M   'P 1'
#
loop_
_entity.id
_entity.type
_entity.pdbx_description
1 polymer ?
#
loop_
_entity_poly.entity_id
_entity_poly.type
_entity_poly.pdbx_seq_one_letter_code
_entity_poly.pdbx_strand_id
1 'polypeptide(L)'
;MSEIKDLQPECVWRNFYDLTQVPRPSGHLEKVQQFLLDFAKKVGVEAFKDSANNIVMRKPASPGMENRKTVMLQAHMDMVPQKTPDSTHNFE
;
A
#
# COMPACT_ATOMS: atom_id res chain seq x y z
N MET A 1 -2.93 -8.41 -16.64
CA MET A 1 -2.08 -7.28 -17.02
C MET A 1 -0.66 -7.47 -16.56
N SER A 2 0.04 -8.24 -17.33
CA SER A 2 1.44 -8.50 -17.01
C SER A 2 2.31 -7.24 -17.20
N GLU A 3 1.87 -6.35 -18.07
CA GLU A 3 2.65 -5.22 -18.51
C GLU A 3 2.98 -4.23 -17.38
N ILE A 4 2.05 -4.06 -16.43
CA ILE A 4 2.26 -3.09 -15.35
C ILE A 4 3.46 -3.49 -14.49
N LYS A 5 3.54 -4.76 -14.11
CA LYS A 5 4.62 -5.22 -13.24
C LYS A 5 5.96 -5.30 -13.95
N ASP A 6 5.96 -5.20 -15.28
CA ASP A 6 7.17 -5.23 -16.08
C ASP A 6 7.72 -3.85 -16.41
N LEU A 7 7.04 -2.79 -15.98
CA LEU A 7 7.50 -1.41 -16.18
C LEU A 7 8.66 -1.07 -15.25
N GLN A 8 9.41 -0.05 -15.63
CA GLN A 8 10.55 0.43 -14.85
C GLN A 8 10.19 1.73 -14.14
N PRO A 9 10.61 1.94 -12.88
CA PRO A 9 11.37 0.99 -12.03
C PRO A 9 10.53 -0.19 -11.59
N GLU A 10 11.10 -1.37 -11.69
CA GLU A 10 10.38 -2.62 -11.46
C GLU A 10 9.77 -2.71 -10.06
N CYS A 11 10.52 -2.30 -9.02
CA CYS A 11 10.02 -2.44 -7.65
C CYS A 11 8.76 -1.60 -7.40
N VAL A 12 8.67 -0.41 -8.00
CA VAL A 12 7.49 0.44 -7.86
C VAL A 12 6.27 -0.21 -8.51
N TRP A 13 6.43 -0.66 -9.74
CA TRP A 13 5.30 -1.19 -10.49
C TRP A 13 4.88 -2.57 -10.01
N ARG A 14 5.82 -3.36 -9.54
CA ARG A 14 5.51 -4.66 -8.96
C ARG A 14 4.70 -4.51 -7.68
N ASN A 15 5.12 -3.61 -6.80
CA ASN A 15 4.37 -3.34 -5.57
C ASN A 15 2.99 -2.76 -5.86
N PHE A 16 2.91 -1.87 -6.85
CA PHE A 16 1.63 -1.33 -7.26
C PHE A 16 0.71 -2.43 -7.77
N TYR A 17 1.22 -3.33 -8.60
CA TYR A 17 0.43 -4.43 -9.12
C TYR A 17 -0.10 -5.31 -7.98
N ASP A 18 0.76 -5.68 -7.03
CA ASP A 18 0.35 -6.51 -5.91
C ASP A 18 -0.76 -5.84 -5.10
N LEU A 19 -0.64 -4.53 -4.89
CA LEU A 19 -1.66 -3.78 -4.17
C LEU A 19 -3.00 -3.79 -4.91
N THR A 20 -2.98 -3.72 -6.25
CA THR A 20 -4.22 -3.72 -7.03
C THR A 20 -4.98 -5.04 -6.94
N GLN A 21 -4.32 -6.12 -6.51
CA GLN A 21 -4.96 -7.43 -6.37
C GLN A 21 -5.72 -7.59 -5.06
N VAL A 22 -5.65 -6.59 -4.16
CA VAL A 22 -6.30 -6.65 -2.86
C VAL A 22 -7.56 -5.78 -2.88
N PRO A 23 -8.75 -6.36 -2.67
CA PRO A 23 -9.98 -5.57 -2.58
C PRO A 23 -9.89 -4.56 -1.43
N ARG A 24 -10.21 -3.29 -1.72
CA ARG A 24 -10.10 -2.24 -0.71
C ARG A 24 -11.15 -1.14 -0.88
N PRO A 25 -12.44 -1.51 -1.03
CA PRO A 25 -13.48 -0.48 -1.12
C PRO A 25 -13.60 0.28 0.19
N SER A 26 -14.01 1.54 0.11
CA SER A 26 -14.16 2.38 1.30
C SER A 26 -15.11 1.71 2.29
N GLY A 27 -14.72 1.69 3.56
CA GLY A 27 -15.48 1.04 4.61
C GLY A 27 -15.22 -0.44 4.78
N HIS A 28 -14.42 -1.06 3.90
CA HIS A 28 -14.10 -2.49 3.95
C HIS A 28 -12.61 -2.66 3.71
N LEU A 29 -11.79 -2.21 4.67
CA LEU A 29 -10.35 -2.11 4.50
C LEU A 29 -9.55 -3.22 5.17
N GLU A 30 -10.23 -4.19 5.78
CA GLU A 30 -9.52 -5.22 6.56
C GLU A 30 -8.46 -5.96 5.76
N LYS A 31 -8.78 -6.31 4.53
CA LYS A 31 -7.84 -7.06 3.67
C LYS A 31 -6.60 -6.23 3.32
N VAL A 32 -6.80 -4.97 2.93
CA VAL A 32 -5.66 -4.13 2.56
C VAL A 32 -4.86 -3.75 3.79
N GLN A 33 -5.50 -3.57 4.95
CA GLN A 33 -4.78 -3.32 6.20
C GLN A 33 -3.85 -4.48 6.52
N GLN A 34 -4.35 -5.71 6.42
CA GLN A 34 -3.53 -6.89 6.67
C GLN A 34 -2.42 -7.01 5.62
N PHE A 35 -2.74 -6.74 4.37
CA PHE A 35 -1.74 -6.74 3.30
C PHE A 35 -0.59 -5.79 3.60
N LEU A 36 -0.90 -4.58 4.06
CA LEU A 36 0.13 -3.58 4.36
C LEU A 36 0.98 -3.99 5.57
N LEU A 37 0.33 -4.54 6.60
CA LEU A 37 1.08 -5.03 7.78
C LEU A 37 2.00 -6.18 7.41
N ASP A 38 1.53 -7.10 6.59
CA ASP A 38 2.34 -8.22 6.13
C ASP A 38 3.50 -7.75 5.25
N PHE A 39 3.25 -6.75 4.41
CA PHE A 39 4.29 -6.16 3.57
C PHE A 39 5.39 -5.52 4.43
N ALA A 40 4.99 -4.75 5.44
CA ALA A 40 5.96 -4.11 6.34
C ALA A 40 6.82 -5.15 7.03
N LYS A 41 6.22 -6.24 7.49
CA LYS A 41 6.94 -7.34 8.13
C LYS A 41 7.92 -7.99 7.16
N LYS A 42 7.48 -8.17 5.91
CA LYS A 42 8.32 -8.79 4.87
C LYS A 42 9.57 -7.96 4.59
N VAL A 43 9.44 -6.65 4.56
CA VAL A 43 10.58 -5.76 4.27
C VAL A 43 11.30 -5.27 5.51
N GLY A 44 10.86 -5.68 6.71
CA GLY A 44 11.54 -5.35 7.95
C GLY A 44 11.28 -3.94 8.46
N VAL A 45 10.13 -3.37 8.16
CA VAL A 45 9.75 -2.03 8.61
C VAL A 45 8.73 -2.15 9.72
N GLU A 46 8.91 -1.34 10.78
CA GLU A 46 7.95 -1.28 11.88
C GLU A 46 6.62 -0.74 11.35
N ALA A 47 5.53 -1.39 11.73
CA ALA A 47 4.20 -0.96 11.30
C ALA A 47 3.18 -1.27 12.37
N PHE A 48 2.13 -0.45 12.43
CA PHE A 48 1.03 -0.68 13.37
C PHE A 48 -0.25 -0.04 12.81
N LYS A 49 -1.37 -0.49 13.33
CA LYS A 49 -2.67 0.09 13.02
C LYS A 49 -3.08 0.99 14.18
N ASP A 50 -3.40 2.25 13.90
CA ASP A 50 -3.78 3.18 14.94
C ASP A 50 -5.27 3.05 15.30
N SER A 51 -5.73 3.88 16.25
CA SER A 51 -7.12 3.80 16.73
C SER A 51 -8.15 4.19 15.67
N ALA A 52 -7.72 4.91 14.63
CA ALA A 52 -8.59 5.27 13.50
C ALA A 52 -8.48 4.29 12.34
N ASN A 53 -7.80 3.16 12.56
CA ASN A 53 -7.61 2.11 11.55
C ASN A 53 -6.69 2.51 10.40
N ASN A 54 -5.86 3.53 10.61
CA ASN A 54 -4.80 3.84 9.66
C ASN A 54 -3.60 2.94 9.88
N ILE A 55 -2.88 2.64 8.81
CA ILE A 55 -1.64 1.88 8.91
C ILE A 55 -0.49 2.86 8.88
N VAL A 56 0.36 2.80 9.90
CA VAL A 56 1.54 3.65 10.03
C VAL A 56 2.77 2.76 9.91
N MET A 57 3.67 3.13 9.02
CA MET A 57 4.95 2.46 8.87
C MET A 57 6.06 3.43 9.22
N ARG A 58 7.02 2.97 10.02
CA ARG A 58 8.14 3.81 10.46
C ARG A 58 9.44 3.17 10.00
N LYS A 59 10.11 3.85 9.09
CA LYS A 59 11.43 3.43 8.63
C LYS A 59 12.48 4.26 9.35
N PRO A 60 13.42 3.64 10.07
CA PRO A 60 14.47 4.41 10.74
C PRO A 60 15.36 5.11 9.71
N ALA A 61 16.08 6.14 10.18
CA ALA A 61 16.99 6.88 9.35
C ALA A 61 18.08 5.96 8.80
N SER A 62 18.54 6.27 7.60
CA SER A 62 19.71 5.58 7.03
C SER A 62 20.94 5.94 7.84
N PRO A 63 21.96 5.06 7.89
CA PRO A 63 23.18 5.35 8.63
C PRO A 63 23.77 6.69 8.21
N GLY A 64 24.10 7.51 9.21
CA GLY A 64 24.64 8.85 8.97
C GLY A 64 23.58 9.93 8.80
N MET A 65 22.30 9.57 8.80
CA MET A 65 21.21 10.51 8.57
C MET A 65 20.32 10.71 9.80
N GLU A 66 20.74 10.23 10.96
CA GLU A 66 19.93 10.24 12.17
C GLU A 66 19.49 11.64 12.61
N ASN A 67 20.29 12.65 12.29
CA ASN A 67 20.00 14.03 12.67
C ASN A 67 19.20 14.80 11.62
N ARG A 68 18.78 14.15 10.56
CA ARG A 68 17.97 14.80 9.53
C ARG A 68 16.51 14.84 9.95
N LYS A 69 15.77 15.79 9.36
CA LYS A 69 14.36 15.94 9.68
C LYS A 69 13.57 14.73 9.19
N THR A 70 12.60 14.33 9.99
CA THR A 70 11.68 13.26 9.60
C THR A 70 10.74 13.75 8.49
N VAL A 71 10.52 12.90 7.52
CA VAL A 71 9.58 13.16 6.43
C VAL A 71 8.44 12.17 6.55
N MET A 72 7.21 12.67 6.44
CA MET A 72 6.03 11.82 6.46
C MET A 72 5.41 11.80 5.06
N LEU A 73 5.21 10.60 4.53
CA LEU A 73 4.47 10.38 3.30
C LEU A 73 3.08 9.89 3.66
N GLN A 74 2.06 10.42 3.01
CA GLN A 74 0.69 10.07 3.34
C GLN A 74 -0.10 9.79 2.07
N ALA A 75 -0.91 8.72 2.12
CA ALA A 75 -1.81 8.37 1.04
C ALA A 75 -2.99 7.61 1.61
N HIS A 76 -4.10 7.61 0.91
CA HIS A 76 -5.23 6.78 1.32
C HIS A 76 -5.05 5.37 0.74
N MET A 77 -5.64 4.39 1.42
CA MET A 77 -5.54 3.00 0.99
C MET A 77 -6.84 2.45 0.41
N ASP A 78 -7.94 3.17 0.60
CA ASP A 78 -9.22 2.75 0.06
C ASP A 78 -9.38 3.17 -1.40
N MET A 79 -10.37 2.58 -2.04
CA MET A 79 -10.67 2.89 -3.42
C MET A 79 -12.17 2.81 -3.62
N VAL A 80 -12.73 3.80 -4.33
CA VAL A 80 -14.14 3.79 -4.66
C VAL A 80 -14.41 2.65 -5.65
N PRO A 81 -15.31 1.70 -5.32
CA PRO A 81 -15.55 0.55 -6.18
C PRO A 81 -16.56 0.88 -7.30
N GLN A 82 -16.17 1.80 -8.18
CA GLN A 82 -17.00 2.21 -9.29
C GLN A 82 -16.32 1.92 -10.61
N LYS A 83 -17.14 1.58 -11.59
CA LYS A 83 -16.67 1.28 -12.93
C LYS A 83 -17.76 1.64 -13.93
N THR A 84 -17.40 1.74 -15.20
CA THR A 84 -18.39 1.94 -16.26
C THR A 84 -19.24 0.66 -16.39
N PRO A 85 -20.50 0.79 -16.82
CA PRO A 85 -21.38 -0.39 -16.90
C PRO A 85 -20.86 -1.52 -17.78
N ASP A 86 -20.02 -1.21 -18.75
CA ASP A 86 -19.46 -2.21 -19.67
C ASP A 86 -18.13 -2.79 -19.20
N SER A 87 -17.63 -2.37 -18.04
CA SER A 87 -16.39 -2.90 -17.48
C SER A 87 -16.62 -4.27 -16.86
N THR A 88 -15.64 -5.15 -17.02
CA THR A 88 -15.67 -6.47 -16.41
C THR A 88 -14.81 -6.54 -15.15
N HIS A 89 -14.30 -5.39 -14.71
CA HIS A 89 -13.42 -5.35 -13.53
C HIS A 89 -14.17 -5.81 -12.28
N ASN A 90 -13.51 -6.63 -11.48
CA ASN A 90 -14.05 -7.17 -10.23
C ASN A 90 -13.33 -6.51 -9.05
N PHE A 91 -14.11 -5.88 -8.15
CA PHE A 91 -13.57 -5.20 -6.97
C PHE A 91 -13.49 -6.12 -5.74
N GLU A 92 -13.84 -7.38 -5.86
CA GLU A 92 -13.80 -8.35 -4.74
C GLU A 92 -12.59 -9.27 -4.79
#